data_673f1f7db31b6855b868be34b8d637cf
#
_entry.id   673f1f7db31b6855b868be34b8d637cf
#
_cell.length_a   1.000
_cell.length_b   1.000
_cell.length_c   1.000
_cell.angle_alpha   90.00
_cell.angle_beta   90.00
_cell.angle_gamma   90.00
#
_symmetry.space_group_name_H-M   'P 1'
#
loop_
_entity.id
_entity.type
_entity.pdbx_description
1 polymer ?
#
loop_
_entity_poly.entity_id
_entity_poly.type
_entity_poly.pdbx_seq_one_letter_code
_entity_poly.pdbx_strand_id
1 'polypeptide(L)' 'HGLAARVEVPEDRIVDLLQPLLRRELVNTLLSLGFTSVSVDVEGLVSGKLNRV' A
#
# COMPACT_ATOMS: atom_id res chain seq x y z
N HIS A 1 -14.74 -5.26 12.41
CA HIS A 1 -13.66 -5.90 11.68
C HIS A 1 -13.85 -5.64 10.21
N GLY A 2 -12.79 -5.52 9.52
CA GLY A 2 -12.84 -5.28 8.11
C GLY A 2 -11.61 -5.84 7.44
N LEU A 3 -11.52 -5.60 6.14
CA LEU A 3 -10.39 -6.05 5.35
C LEU A 3 -9.35 -4.94 5.30
N ALA A 4 -8.11 -5.28 5.61
CA ALA A 4 -6.99 -4.34 5.49
C ALA A 4 -6.32 -4.55 4.15
N ALA A 5 -6.05 -3.45 3.44
CA ALA A 5 -5.29 -3.47 2.21
C ALA A 5 -3.86 -3.06 2.51
N ARG A 6 -2.89 -3.83 2.02
CA ARG A 6 -1.49 -3.45 2.10
C ARG A 6 -0.94 -3.36 0.69
N VAL A 7 -0.42 -2.17 0.37
CA VAL A 7 0.11 -1.89 -0.96
C VAL A 7 1.62 -2.09 -0.94
N GLU A 8 2.11 -2.80 -1.95
CA GLU A 8 3.55 -3.03 -2.11
C GLU A 8 3.94 -2.54 -3.50
N VAL A 9 4.85 -1.58 -3.54
CA VAL A 9 5.38 -1.04 -4.79
C VAL A 9 6.90 -1.07 -4.70
N PRO A 10 7.61 -0.98 -5.83
CA PRO A 10 9.06 -0.90 -5.78
C PRO A 10 9.52 0.23 -4.85
N GLU A 11 10.61 0.00 -4.15
CA GLU A 11 11.10 0.90 -3.11
C GLU A 11 11.20 2.35 -3.58
N ASP A 12 11.69 2.56 -4.80
CA ASP A 12 11.87 3.89 -5.36
C ASP A 12 10.55 4.57 -5.76
N ARG A 13 9.42 3.86 -5.66
CA ARG A 13 8.11 4.41 -6.00
C ARG A 13 7.28 4.77 -4.77
N ILE A 14 7.76 4.43 -3.58
CA ILE A 14 7.02 4.69 -2.35
C ILE A 14 6.77 6.19 -2.17
N VAL A 15 7.78 7.02 -2.46
CA VAL A 15 7.65 8.46 -2.33
C VAL A 15 6.53 9.00 -3.22
N ASP A 16 6.43 8.49 -4.46
CA ASP A 16 5.38 8.92 -5.38
C ASP A 16 4.00 8.58 -4.82
N LEU A 17 3.88 7.40 -4.24
CA LEU A 17 2.61 6.93 -3.69
C LEU A 17 2.11 7.79 -2.54
N LEU A 18 3.02 8.42 -1.81
CA LEU A 18 2.71 9.23 -0.65
C LEU A 18 2.43 10.71 -0.99
N GLN A 19 2.52 11.08 -2.27
CA GLN A 19 2.15 12.44 -2.67
C GLN A 19 0.67 12.68 -2.35
N PRO A 20 0.30 13.88 -1.87
CA PRO A 20 -1.03 14.11 -1.32
C PRO A 20 -2.20 13.71 -2.21
N LEU A 21 -2.16 14.06 -3.48
CA LEU A 21 -3.27 13.76 -4.37
C LEU A 21 -3.36 12.26 -4.69
N LEU A 22 -2.24 11.64 -4.99
CA LEU A 22 -2.23 10.22 -5.31
C LEU A 22 -2.58 9.39 -4.07
N ARG A 23 -2.05 9.76 -2.91
CA ARG A 23 -2.35 9.09 -1.66
C ARG A 23 -3.86 9.10 -1.38
N ARG A 24 -4.49 10.27 -1.53
CA ARG A 24 -5.93 10.40 -1.30
C ARG A 24 -6.73 9.56 -2.27
N GLU A 25 -6.35 9.58 -3.54
CA GLU A 25 -7.03 8.81 -4.56
C GLU A 25 -6.94 7.32 -4.28
N LEU A 26 -5.76 6.86 -3.91
CA LEU A 26 -5.53 5.46 -3.56
C LEU A 26 -6.40 5.04 -2.37
N VAL A 27 -6.40 5.84 -1.30
CA VAL A 27 -7.19 5.54 -0.11
C VAL A 27 -8.67 5.50 -0.46
N ASN A 28 -9.17 6.52 -1.15
CA ASN A 28 -10.59 6.60 -1.49
C ASN A 28 -11.01 5.43 -2.38
N THR A 29 -10.17 5.04 -3.33
CA THR A 29 -10.48 3.92 -4.22
C THR A 29 -10.58 2.61 -3.43
N LEU A 30 -9.61 2.35 -2.57
CA LEU A 30 -9.60 1.11 -1.80
C LEU A 30 -10.74 1.07 -0.79
N LEU A 31 -11.04 2.19 -0.13
CA LEU A 31 -12.17 2.24 0.78
C LEU A 31 -13.49 2.00 0.05
N SER A 32 -13.63 2.53 -1.16
CA SER A 32 -14.85 2.33 -1.95
C SER A 32 -15.02 0.88 -2.39
N LEU A 33 -13.93 0.11 -2.44
CA LEU A 33 -13.99 -1.31 -2.77
C LEU A 33 -14.29 -2.19 -1.56
N GLY A 34 -14.42 -1.60 -0.38
CA GLY A 34 -14.77 -2.34 0.83
C GLY A 34 -13.65 -2.55 1.82
N PHE A 35 -12.43 -2.12 1.52
CA PHE A 35 -11.36 -2.19 2.50
C PHE A 35 -11.59 -1.16 3.60
N THR A 36 -11.19 -1.47 4.81
CA THR A 36 -11.41 -0.60 5.96
C THR A 36 -10.15 0.13 6.40
N SER A 37 -8.99 -0.31 5.92
CA SER A 37 -7.73 0.39 6.17
C SER A 37 -6.78 0.15 5.01
N VAL A 38 -5.86 1.10 4.83
CA VAL A 38 -4.88 1.05 3.73
C VAL A 38 -3.51 1.35 4.34
N SER A 39 -2.56 0.50 4.04
CA SER A 39 -1.18 0.71 4.47
C SER A 39 -0.23 0.48 3.31
N VAL A 40 0.98 0.97 3.45
CA VAL A 40 2.04 0.77 2.47
C VAL A 40 3.19 0.07 3.18
N ASP A 41 3.69 -1.01 2.58
CA ASP A 41 4.85 -1.69 3.11
C ASP A 41 6.08 -0.83 2.81
N VAL A 42 6.72 -0.32 3.83
CA VAL A 42 7.86 0.59 3.67
C VAL A 42 9.11 -0.09 3.10
N GLU A 43 9.17 -1.41 3.16
CA GLU A 43 10.25 -2.12 2.47
C GLU A 43 10.05 -2.13 0.96
N GLY A 44 8.81 -1.92 0.53
CA GLY A 44 8.47 -2.01 -0.87
C GLY A 44 8.29 -3.45 -1.32
N LEU A 45 8.23 -3.64 -2.62
CA LEU A 45 8.08 -4.96 -3.21
C LEU A 45 9.44 -5.65 -3.20
N VAL A 46 9.55 -6.70 -2.38
CA VAL A 46 10.81 -7.43 -2.20
C VAL A 46 10.60 -8.88 -2.64
N SER A 47 11.37 -9.31 -3.63
CA SER A 47 11.33 -10.69 -4.11
C SER A 47 11.82 -11.64 -3.02
N GLY A 48 11.06 -12.70 -2.77
CA GLY A 48 11.44 -13.69 -1.76
C GLY A 48 11.23 -13.25 -0.33
N LYS A 49 10.45 -12.19 -0.11
CA LYS A 49 10.20 -11.66 1.23
C LYS A 49 9.67 -12.73 2.18
N LEU A 50 8.82 -13.61 1.70
CA LEU A 50 8.21 -14.65 2.53
C LEU A 50 9.22 -15.69 3.02
N ASN A 51 10.39 -15.73 2.43
CA ASN A 51 11.45 -16.69 2.80
C ASN A 51 12.43 -16.11 3.82
N ARG A 52 12.23 -14.88 4.22
CA ARG A 52 13.10 -14.26 5.23
C ARG A 52 12.71 -14.72 6.62
N VAL A 53 13.69 -14.95 7.43
CA VAL A 53 13.49 -15.32 8.82
C VAL A 53 14.26 -14.41 9.75
#